data_e11624e67d0b9cf1eceff151ccd3c30e
#
_entry.id   e11624e67d0b9cf1eceff151ccd3c30e
#
_cell.length_a   1.000
_cell.length_b   1.000
_cell.length_c   1.000
_cell.angle_alpha   90.00
_cell.angle_beta   90.00
_cell.angle_gamma   90.00
#
_symmetry.space_group_name_H-M   'P 1'
#
loop_
_entity.id
_entity.type
_entity.pdbx_description
1 polymer ?
#
loop_
_entity_poly.entity_id
_entity_poly.type
_entity_poly.pdbx_seq_one_letter_code
_entity_poly.pdbx_strand_id
1 'polypeptide(L)'
;MPNDDQAQAAFDNFVQLWTTGTTAGRRAPILRRPDEVGLEYGDVFFPSMDGVPLEGWFIPADSDRLIIHNHFLPGNRYGYPGHLPEFGGLGGFEVNFLPEYRALHDAGYNVLAYDIRNHGMSGQGNGGITGIGLLEYRDVIGSLRYAATRRDTKNMTKVLLSVCLGADSTAVAWSKHPDEFAEIKAMVMLQPVSGRYIVEEFVKSIGMDDGYEKFDRAVH
;
A
#
# COMPACT_ATOMS: atom_id res chain seq x y z
N MET A 1 26.28 16.77 -12.22
CA MET A 1 25.55 15.67 -12.89
C MET A 1 26.48 14.47 -12.98
N PRO A 2 25.99 13.25 -12.87
CA PRO A 2 26.81 12.06 -13.11
C PRO A 2 27.37 12.09 -14.53
N ASN A 3 28.51 11.44 -14.78
CA ASN A 3 28.96 11.20 -16.15
C ASN A 3 28.10 10.11 -16.81
N ASP A 4 28.26 9.92 -18.14
CA ASP A 4 27.39 9.01 -18.89
C ASP A 4 27.43 7.56 -18.37
N ASP A 5 28.61 7.07 -17.96
CA ASP A 5 28.74 5.71 -17.38
C ASP A 5 28.04 5.58 -16.04
N GLN A 6 28.10 6.61 -15.19
CA GLN A 6 27.41 6.65 -13.92
C GLN A 6 25.89 6.76 -14.10
N ALA A 7 25.44 7.56 -15.08
CA ALA A 7 24.02 7.67 -15.39
C ALA A 7 23.46 6.34 -15.92
N GLN A 8 24.20 5.65 -16.81
CA GLN A 8 23.80 4.35 -17.31
C GLN A 8 23.75 3.28 -16.19
N ALA A 9 24.76 3.22 -15.34
CA ALA A 9 24.76 2.30 -14.21
C ALA A 9 23.59 2.56 -13.22
N ALA A 10 23.27 3.83 -12.96
CA ALA A 10 22.13 4.20 -12.11
C ALA A 10 20.80 3.79 -12.78
N PHE A 11 20.69 3.98 -14.10
CA PHE A 11 19.53 3.58 -14.88
C PHE A 11 19.32 2.06 -14.83
N ASP A 12 20.35 1.26 -15.10
CA ASP A 12 20.28 -0.20 -15.10
C ASP A 12 19.88 -0.74 -13.73
N ASN A 13 20.44 -0.16 -12.67
CA ASN A 13 20.04 -0.50 -11.29
C ASN A 13 18.57 -0.14 -11.00
N PHE A 14 18.11 1.01 -11.48
CA PHE A 14 16.72 1.41 -11.33
C PHE A 14 15.75 0.48 -12.06
N VAL A 15 16.05 0.10 -13.31
CA VAL A 15 15.27 -0.88 -14.07
C VAL A 15 15.20 -2.22 -13.32
N GLN A 16 16.32 -2.68 -12.79
CA GLN A 16 16.37 -3.92 -12.00
C GLN A 16 15.53 -3.82 -10.74
N LEU A 17 15.65 -2.73 -9.98
CA LEU A 17 14.85 -2.51 -8.75
C LEU A 17 13.36 -2.41 -9.07
N TRP A 18 13.01 -1.72 -10.16
CA TRP A 18 11.63 -1.60 -10.60
C TRP A 18 11.02 -2.96 -10.95
N THR A 19 11.68 -3.71 -11.83
CA THR A 19 11.19 -5.02 -12.25
C THR A 19 11.10 -6.02 -11.10
N THR A 20 12.08 -6.05 -10.20
CA THR A 20 12.03 -6.93 -9.01
C THR A 20 11.01 -6.46 -7.97
N GLY A 21 10.78 -5.16 -7.83
CA GLY A 21 9.81 -4.60 -6.88
C GLY A 21 8.36 -4.71 -7.35
N THR A 22 8.12 -4.71 -8.66
CA THR A 22 6.76 -4.79 -9.22
C THR A 22 6.35 -6.21 -9.67
N THR A 23 7.27 -7.14 -9.77
CA THR A 23 6.97 -8.57 -9.95
C THR A 23 6.93 -9.28 -8.59
N ALA A 24 6.38 -10.50 -8.52
CA ALA A 24 6.17 -11.28 -7.30
C ALA A 24 7.42 -11.33 -6.40
N GLY A 25 7.69 -10.21 -5.79
CA GLY A 25 8.83 -9.95 -4.97
C GLY A 25 8.76 -10.68 -3.64
N ARG A 26 9.83 -10.61 -2.90
CA ARG A 26 9.91 -11.13 -1.55
C ARG A 26 8.93 -10.36 -0.65
N ARG A 27 7.92 -11.06 -0.14
CA ARG A 27 6.95 -10.46 0.79
C ARG A 27 7.65 -10.11 2.10
N ALA A 28 7.48 -8.88 2.54
CA ALA A 28 7.95 -8.44 3.85
C ALA A 28 7.16 -9.18 4.96
N PRO A 29 7.84 -9.77 5.96
CA PRO A 29 7.18 -10.42 7.08
C PRO A 29 6.48 -9.41 7.97
N ILE A 30 5.43 -9.85 8.67
CA ILE A 30 4.78 -9.10 9.73
C ILE A 30 5.55 -9.37 11.02
N LEU A 31 6.35 -8.41 11.46
CA LEU A 31 7.22 -8.58 12.65
C LEU A 31 6.51 -8.20 13.95
N ARG A 32 5.49 -7.34 13.89
CA ARG A 32 4.84 -6.78 15.08
C ARG A 32 3.33 -6.93 14.99
N ARG A 33 2.69 -6.88 16.15
CA ARG A 33 1.24 -7.02 16.29
C ARG A 33 0.67 -5.91 17.18
N PRO A 34 -0.63 -5.56 17.04
CA PRO A 34 -1.26 -4.46 17.79
C PRO A 34 -1.19 -4.60 19.32
N ASP A 35 -1.15 -5.82 19.86
CA ASP A 35 -1.02 -6.09 21.29
C ASP A 35 0.32 -5.60 21.89
N GLU A 36 1.37 -5.46 21.08
CA GLU A 36 2.66 -4.87 21.53
C GLU A 36 2.53 -3.42 21.96
N VAL A 37 1.51 -2.72 21.48
CA VAL A 37 1.18 -1.35 21.90
C VAL A 37 -0.11 -1.28 22.73
N GLY A 38 -0.53 -2.41 23.30
CA GLY A 38 -1.69 -2.51 24.20
C GLY A 38 -3.03 -2.35 23.49
N LEU A 39 -3.13 -2.71 22.20
CA LEU A 39 -4.37 -2.70 21.44
C LEU A 39 -4.94 -4.12 21.33
N GLU A 40 -6.22 -4.27 21.65
CA GLU A 40 -6.97 -5.47 21.29
C GLU A 40 -7.22 -5.47 19.76
N TYR A 41 -7.19 -6.63 19.14
CA TYR A 41 -7.48 -6.78 17.72
C TYR A 41 -7.99 -8.18 17.39
N GLY A 42 -8.61 -8.32 16.24
CA GLY A 42 -8.98 -9.61 15.66
C GLY A 42 -8.48 -9.70 14.22
N ASP A 43 -8.05 -10.90 13.83
CA ASP A 43 -7.75 -11.17 12.42
C ASP A 43 -9.04 -11.17 11.61
N VAL A 44 -8.98 -10.56 10.42
CA VAL A 44 -10.11 -10.47 9.50
C VAL A 44 -9.69 -10.92 8.11
N PHE A 45 -10.67 -11.52 7.41
CA PHE A 45 -10.49 -12.08 6.08
C PHE A 45 -11.66 -11.64 5.20
N PHE A 46 -11.35 -11.13 4.02
CA PHE A 46 -12.38 -10.69 3.07
C PHE A 46 -11.84 -10.74 1.64
N PRO A 47 -12.72 -10.90 0.63
CA PRO A 47 -12.28 -10.87 -0.75
C PRO A 47 -12.08 -9.43 -1.24
N SER A 48 -11.12 -9.26 -2.12
CA SER A 48 -11.07 -8.11 -3.02
C SER A 48 -12.26 -8.10 -3.97
N MET A 49 -12.42 -7.03 -4.74
CA MET A 49 -13.49 -6.95 -5.75
C MET A 49 -13.46 -8.11 -6.76
N ASP A 50 -12.28 -8.62 -7.09
CA ASP A 50 -12.07 -9.73 -8.04
C ASP A 50 -11.74 -11.07 -7.36
N GLY A 51 -12.01 -11.19 -6.04
CA GLY A 51 -11.96 -12.45 -5.31
C GLY A 51 -10.61 -12.84 -4.75
N VAL A 52 -9.57 -12.00 -4.85
CA VAL A 52 -8.29 -12.26 -4.17
C VAL A 52 -8.52 -12.21 -2.65
N PRO A 53 -8.16 -13.26 -1.87
CA PRO A 53 -8.34 -13.23 -0.42
C PRO A 53 -7.39 -12.21 0.22
N LEU A 54 -7.95 -11.31 1.00
CA LEU A 54 -7.23 -10.29 1.76
C LEU A 54 -7.30 -10.61 3.24
N GLU A 55 -6.18 -10.40 3.92
CA GLU A 55 -6.05 -10.60 5.36
C GLU A 55 -5.70 -9.28 6.04
N GLY A 56 -6.28 -9.05 7.22
CA GLY A 56 -6.08 -7.81 7.95
C GLY A 56 -6.28 -7.94 9.45
N TRP A 57 -6.24 -6.81 10.12
CA TRP A 57 -6.60 -6.63 11.51
C TRP A 57 -7.78 -5.67 11.63
N PHE A 58 -8.71 -6.02 12.50
CA PHE A 58 -9.69 -5.08 13.00
C PHE A 58 -9.35 -4.76 14.45
N ILE A 59 -9.06 -3.50 14.73
CA ILE A 59 -8.73 -2.95 16.04
C ILE A 59 -9.95 -2.17 16.51
N PRO A 60 -10.75 -2.72 17.45
CA PRO A 60 -11.96 -2.06 17.92
C PRO A 60 -11.65 -0.91 18.87
N ALA A 61 -12.45 0.16 18.80
CA ALA A 61 -12.54 1.22 19.79
C ALA A 61 -14.01 1.41 20.19
N ASP A 62 -14.26 2.01 21.35
CA ASP A 62 -15.61 2.37 21.79
C ASP A 62 -16.09 3.64 21.04
N SER A 63 -16.42 3.47 19.76
CA SER A 63 -16.74 4.56 18.85
C SER A 63 -17.48 4.07 17.60
N ASP A 64 -18.19 5.00 16.95
CA ASP A 64 -18.86 4.81 15.66
C ASP A 64 -18.03 5.32 14.47
N ARG A 65 -16.71 5.51 14.62
CA ARG A 65 -15.78 5.99 13.59
C ARG A 65 -14.81 4.89 13.20
N LEU A 66 -14.64 4.70 11.89
CA LEU A 66 -13.73 3.69 11.32
C LEU A 66 -12.73 4.35 10.38
N ILE A 67 -11.44 4.04 10.57
CA ILE A 67 -10.40 4.27 9.58
C ILE A 67 -10.08 2.96 8.88
N ILE A 68 -10.05 2.99 7.54
CA ILE A 68 -9.53 1.91 6.70
C ILE A 68 -8.14 2.35 6.23
N HIS A 69 -7.12 1.60 6.60
CA HIS A 69 -5.72 1.90 6.30
C HIS A 69 -5.22 1.08 5.12
N ASN A 70 -4.72 1.76 4.08
CA ASN A 70 -4.13 1.19 2.89
C ASN A 70 -2.62 1.49 2.88
N HIS A 71 -1.79 0.47 3.02
CA HIS A 71 -0.35 0.61 3.22
C HIS A 71 0.42 0.93 1.91
N PHE A 72 1.71 1.30 2.06
CA PHE A 72 2.63 1.59 0.97
C PHE A 72 3.31 0.33 0.40
N LEU A 73 3.93 0.45 -0.80
CA LEU A 73 4.84 -0.54 -1.39
C LEU A 73 6.27 -0.33 -0.83
N PRO A 74 6.96 -1.37 -0.37
CA PRO A 74 6.65 -2.80 -0.33
C PRO A 74 6.19 -3.29 1.05
N GLY A 75 5.49 -2.43 1.80
CA GLY A 75 5.05 -2.71 3.17
C GLY A 75 3.91 -3.73 3.27
N ASN A 76 3.37 -3.80 4.47
CA ASN A 76 2.17 -4.56 4.81
C ASN A 76 1.44 -3.84 5.96
N ARG A 77 0.38 -4.43 6.52
CA ARG A 77 -0.42 -3.85 7.61
C ARG A 77 0.36 -3.48 8.89
N TYR A 78 1.54 -4.06 9.10
CA TYR A 78 2.41 -3.69 10.23
C TYR A 78 3.35 -2.52 9.87
N GLY A 79 3.72 -2.40 8.62
CA GLY A 79 4.74 -1.49 8.11
C GLY A 79 5.77 -2.20 7.25
N TYR A 80 7.07 -2.00 7.53
CA TYR A 80 8.16 -2.58 6.73
C TYR A 80 9.41 -2.82 7.56
N PRO A 81 10.02 -4.01 7.46
CA PRO A 81 11.19 -4.38 8.26
C PRO A 81 12.52 -3.93 7.63
N GLY A 82 12.63 -2.67 7.18
CA GLY A 82 13.80 -2.16 6.46
C GLY A 82 15.12 -2.22 7.23
N HIS A 83 15.08 -2.44 8.55
CA HIS A 83 16.26 -2.68 9.39
C HIS A 83 16.87 -4.08 9.20
N LEU A 84 16.14 -5.02 8.60
CA LEU A 84 16.68 -6.34 8.28
C LEU A 84 17.52 -6.25 7.00
N PRO A 85 18.71 -6.88 6.93
CA PRO A 85 19.60 -6.77 5.77
C PRO A 85 18.94 -7.08 4.42
N GLU A 86 18.07 -8.07 4.41
CA GLU A 86 17.34 -8.50 3.21
C GLU A 86 16.25 -7.55 2.73
N PHE A 87 15.86 -6.58 3.57
CA PHE A 87 14.84 -5.55 3.28
C PHE A 87 15.42 -4.13 3.34
N GLY A 88 16.75 -3.99 3.51
CA GLY A 88 17.42 -2.70 3.75
C GLY A 88 17.46 -1.73 2.57
N GLY A 89 16.99 -2.13 1.38
CA GLY A 89 17.07 -1.32 0.14
C GLY A 89 16.33 0.03 0.17
N LEU A 90 15.44 0.26 1.15
CA LEU A 90 14.70 1.51 1.34
C LEU A 90 15.12 2.24 2.61
N GLY A 91 16.41 2.57 2.72
CA GLY A 91 16.93 3.42 3.79
C GLY A 91 17.36 2.73 5.08
N GLY A 92 17.19 1.41 5.20
CA GLY A 92 17.74 0.62 6.32
C GLY A 92 17.07 0.83 7.68
N PHE A 93 15.86 1.40 7.73
CA PHE A 93 15.10 1.62 8.96
C PHE A 93 13.76 0.89 8.95
N GLU A 94 13.24 0.58 10.14
CA GLU A 94 11.91 0.01 10.29
C GLU A 94 10.84 1.08 10.10
N VAL A 95 9.80 0.79 9.30
CA VAL A 95 8.54 1.52 9.33
C VAL A 95 7.57 0.70 10.16
N ASN A 96 7.01 1.31 11.21
CA ASN A 96 6.10 0.64 12.14
C ASN A 96 4.83 1.47 12.31
N PHE A 97 3.69 0.96 11.85
CA PHE A 97 2.39 1.63 11.95
C PHE A 97 1.69 1.45 13.30
N LEU A 98 2.17 0.59 14.19
CA LEU A 98 1.49 0.32 15.46
C LEU A 98 1.35 1.56 16.35
N PRO A 99 2.37 2.45 16.48
CA PRO A 99 2.19 3.72 17.19
C PRO A 99 1.12 4.62 16.57
N GLU A 100 1.00 4.61 15.24
CA GLU A 100 -0.04 5.34 14.52
C GLU A 100 -1.42 4.75 14.82
N TYR A 101 -1.58 3.41 14.76
CA TYR A 101 -2.84 2.75 15.13
C TYR A 101 -3.22 3.02 16.59
N ARG A 102 -2.24 3.06 17.50
CA ARG A 102 -2.48 3.45 18.90
C ARG A 102 -3.00 4.89 18.99
N ALA A 103 -2.38 5.83 18.29
CA ALA A 103 -2.81 7.22 18.28
C ALA A 103 -4.22 7.40 17.69
N LEU A 104 -4.53 6.69 16.62
CA LEU A 104 -5.86 6.69 15.98
C LEU A 104 -6.92 6.09 16.93
N HIS A 105 -6.60 4.98 17.58
CA HIS A 105 -7.48 4.35 18.58
C HIS A 105 -7.74 5.29 19.74
N ASP A 106 -6.71 5.94 20.30
CA ASP A 106 -6.87 6.90 21.40
C ASP A 106 -7.67 8.14 20.99
N ALA A 107 -7.63 8.50 19.70
CA ALA A 107 -8.49 9.52 19.11
C ALA A 107 -9.93 9.04 18.86
N GLY A 108 -10.25 7.79 19.21
CA GLY A 108 -11.58 7.19 19.11
C GLY A 108 -11.90 6.67 17.70
N TYR A 109 -10.96 6.10 17.02
CA TYR A 109 -11.19 5.41 15.75
C TYR A 109 -11.00 3.90 15.89
N ASN A 110 -11.97 3.12 15.41
CA ASN A 110 -11.71 1.75 15.05
C ASN A 110 -10.78 1.73 13.84
N VAL A 111 -9.90 0.75 13.73
CA VAL A 111 -8.96 0.65 12.60
C VAL A 111 -9.14 -0.68 11.89
N LEU A 112 -9.33 -0.63 10.58
CA LEU A 112 -9.23 -1.77 9.68
C LEU A 112 -7.93 -1.61 8.88
N ALA A 113 -6.89 -2.36 9.24
CA ALA A 113 -5.63 -2.41 8.51
C ALA A 113 -5.49 -3.77 7.83
N TYR A 114 -5.22 -3.81 6.55
CA TYR A 114 -5.13 -5.05 5.80
C TYR A 114 -3.92 -5.04 4.85
N ASP A 115 -3.48 -6.22 4.43
CA ASP A 115 -2.45 -6.34 3.43
C ASP A 115 -3.09 -6.27 2.03
N ILE A 116 -2.58 -5.37 1.21
CA ILE A 116 -2.90 -5.30 -0.22
C ILE A 116 -2.43 -6.60 -0.88
N ARG A 117 -3.09 -7.06 -1.96
CA ARG A 117 -2.70 -8.27 -2.73
C ARG A 117 -1.17 -8.31 -2.95
N ASN A 118 -0.61 -9.48 -3.02
CA ASN A 118 0.83 -9.72 -3.20
C ASN A 118 1.72 -9.29 -2.02
N HIS A 119 1.17 -8.69 -0.96
CA HIS A 119 1.90 -8.25 0.23
C HIS A 119 1.47 -9.02 1.48
N GLY A 120 2.31 -9.00 2.51
CA GLY A 120 2.04 -9.62 3.80
C GLY A 120 1.47 -11.03 3.68
N MET A 121 0.30 -11.25 4.28
CA MET A 121 -0.40 -12.55 4.31
C MET A 121 -1.56 -12.64 3.30
N SER A 122 -1.88 -11.54 2.60
CA SER A 122 -2.95 -11.55 1.58
C SER A 122 -2.60 -12.41 0.37
N GLY A 123 -3.61 -12.85 -0.35
CA GLY A 123 -3.48 -13.71 -1.51
C GLY A 123 -2.66 -13.08 -2.64
N GLN A 124 -2.18 -13.94 -3.52
CA GLN A 124 -1.53 -13.53 -4.75
C GLN A 124 -2.58 -13.23 -5.82
N GLY A 125 -2.45 -12.09 -6.48
CA GLY A 125 -3.27 -11.68 -7.63
C GLY A 125 -2.40 -11.30 -8.82
N ASN A 126 -2.97 -11.37 -10.02
CA ASN A 126 -2.32 -10.88 -11.25
C ASN A 126 -0.90 -11.44 -11.50
N GLY A 127 -0.69 -12.74 -11.18
CA GLY A 127 0.61 -13.38 -11.32
C GLY A 127 1.70 -12.84 -10.38
N GLY A 128 1.31 -12.11 -9.32
CA GLY A 128 2.22 -11.47 -8.37
C GLY A 128 2.66 -10.06 -8.81
N ILE A 129 2.17 -9.56 -9.92
CA ILE A 129 2.53 -8.24 -10.44
C ILE A 129 1.83 -7.15 -9.62
N THR A 130 2.58 -6.13 -9.23
CA THR A 130 2.08 -4.89 -8.64
C THR A 130 1.89 -3.84 -9.73
N GLY A 131 0.66 -3.32 -9.85
CA GLY A 131 0.27 -2.37 -10.89
C GLY A 131 0.32 -0.90 -10.45
N ILE A 132 0.91 -0.61 -9.29
CA ILE A 132 0.98 0.74 -8.70
C ILE A 132 -0.40 1.44 -8.74
N GLY A 133 -1.36 0.81 -8.10
CA GLY A 133 -2.76 1.24 -8.01
C GLY A 133 -3.67 0.70 -9.12
N LEU A 134 -3.14 0.41 -10.32
CA LEU A 134 -3.93 -0.03 -11.48
C LEU A 134 -4.54 -1.43 -11.32
N LEU A 135 -4.01 -2.24 -10.42
CA LEU A 135 -4.50 -3.58 -10.10
C LEU A 135 -5.07 -3.64 -8.68
N GLU A 136 -4.42 -2.96 -7.75
CA GLU A 136 -4.70 -2.96 -6.31
C GLU A 136 -5.95 -2.15 -5.93
N TYR A 137 -6.47 -1.29 -6.82
CA TYR A 137 -7.73 -0.58 -6.58
C TYR A 137 -8.88 -1.53 -6.21
N ARG A 138 -8.83 -2.78 -6.67
CA ARG A 138 -9.84 -3.81 -6.38
C ARG A 138 -9.83 -4.24 -4.91
N ASP A 139 -8.68 -4.10 -4.25
CA ASP A 139 -8.52 -4.41 -2.83
C ASP A 139 -9.15 -3.31 -1.97
N VAL A 140 -8.98 -2.05 -2.39
CA VAL A 140 -9.66 -0.91 -1.77
C VAL A 140 -11.17 -1.09 -1.87
N ILE A 141 -11.71 -1.42 -3.06
CA ILE A 141 -13.14 -1.72 -3.19
C ILE A 141 -13.57 -2.89 -2.31
N GLY A 142 -12.76 -3.95 -2.23
CA GLY A 142 -13.01 -5.08 -1.32
C GLY A 142 -13.12 -4.65 0.14
N SER A 143 -12.21 -3.79 0.61
CA SER A 143 -12.21 -3.27 1.98
C SER A 143 -13.41 -2.38 2.29
N LEU A 144 -13.84 -1.53 1.33
CA LEU A 144 -15.05 -0.72 1.44
C LEU A 144 -16.30 -1.59 1.59
N ARG A 145 -16.47 -2.58 0.71
CA ARG A 145 -17.59 -3.54 0.74
C ARG A 145 -17.61 -4.35 2.04
N TYR A 146 -16.43 -4.81 2.48
CA TYR A 146 -16.31 -5.50 3.76
C TYR A 146 -16.77 -4.63 4.93
N ALA A 147 -16.28 -3.39 5.00
CA ALA A 147 -16.67 -2.44 6.04
C ALA A 147 -18.16 -2.06 5.99
N ALA A 148 -18.77 -2.02 4.79
CA ALA A 148 -20.20 -1.73 4.61
C ALA A 148 -21.12 -2.90 4.99
N THR A 149 -20.63 -4.14 4.97
CA THR A 149 -21.44 -5.35 5.23
C THR A 149 -21.20 -5.97 6.58
N ARG A 150 -20.03 -5.74 7.20
CA ARG A 150 -19.70 -6.28 8.51
C ARG A 150 -20.61 -5.68 9.59
N ARG A 151 -21.14 -6.56 10.46
CA ARG A 151 -22.18 -6.22 11.44
C ARG A 151 -21.81 -5.02 12.35
N ASP A 152 -20.56 -4.95 12.77
CA ASP A 152 -20.05 -3.96 13.72
C ASP A 152 -19.56 -2.66 13.05
N THR A 153 -19.27 -2.66 11.74
CA THR A 153 -18.75 -1.48 11.03
C THR A 153 -19.70 -0.85 10.02
N LYS A 154 -20.76 -1.56 9.61
CA LYS A 154 -21.67 -1.10 8.54
C LYS A 154 -22.29 0.27 8.78
N ASN A 155 -22.58 0.61 10.02
CA ASN A 155 -23.19 1.89 10.41
C ASN A 155 -22.16 2.94 10.88
N MET A 156 -20.86 2.61 10.89
CA MET A 156 -19.83 3.56 11.30
C MET A 156 -19.59 4.63 10.24
N THR A 157 -19.19 5.81 10.68
CA THR A 157 -18.61 6.84 9.81
C THR A 157 -17.24 6.37 9.33
N LYS A 158 -17.07 6.23 8.03
CA LYS A 158 -15.87 5.67 7.40
C LYS A 158 -14.98 6.74 6.82
N VAL A 159 -13.68 6.63 7.06
CA VAL A 159 -12.63 7.46 6.43
C VAL A 159 -11.51 6.57 5.94
N LEU A 160 -10.74 7.03 4.94
CA LEU A 160 -9.59 6.32 4.41
C LEU A 160 -8.29 7.03 4.80
N LEU A 161 -7.30 6.25 5.21
CA LEU A 161 -5.91 6.67 5.35
C LEU A 161 -5.07 5.79 4.42
N SER A 162 -4.51 6.39 3.39
CA SER A 162 -3.87 5.68 2.30
C SER A 162 -2.49 6.24 2.03
N VAL A 163 -1.49 5.37 1.92
CA VAL A 163 -0.08 5.77 1.79
C VAL A 163 0.51 5.18 0.51
N CYS A 164 1.12 6.01 -0.33
CA CYS A 164 1.86 5.64 -1.55
C CYS A 164 1.02 4.68 -2.43
N LEU A 165 1.40 3.41 -2.58
CA LEU A 165 0.61 2.39 -3.32
C LEU A 165 -0.86 2.37 -2.89
N GLY A 166 -1.13 2.45 -1.58
CA GLY A 166 -2.49 2.52 -1.06
C GLY A 166 -3.22 3.79 -1.50
N ALA A 167 -2.51 4.93 -1.60
CA ALA A 167 -3.07 6.19 -2.08
C ALA A 167 -3.35 6.15 -3.59
N ASP A 168 -2.43 5.60 -4.38
CA ASP A 168 -2.65 5.39 -5.82
C ASP A 168 -3.83 4.45 -6.06
N SER A 169 -3.91 3.35 -5.31
CA SER A 169 -5.02 2.40 -5.36
C SER A 169 -6.36 3.04 -5.01
N THR A 170 -6.37 3.92 -4.00
CA THR A 170 -7.57 4.67 -3.58
C THR A 170 -8.01 5.65 -4.67
N ALA A 171 -7.06 6.39 -5.28
CA ALA A 171 -7.36 7.33 -6.37
C ALA A 171 -7.95 6.61 -7.60
N VAL A 172 -7.37 5.48 -7.99
CA VAL A 172 -7.86 4.65 -9.11
C VAL A 172 -9.24 4.06 -8.77
N ALA A 173 -9.43 3.54 -7.55
CA ALA A 173 -10.70 3.01 -7.08
C ALA A 173 -11.80 4.06 -7.16
N TRP A 174 -11.54 5.25 -6.63
CA TRP A 174 -12.50 6.37 -6.66
C TRP A 174 -12.83 6.82 -8.09
N SER A 175 -11.83 6.92 -8.95
CA SER A 175 -12.05 7.28 -10.37
C SER A 175 -12.90 6.24 -11.12
N LYS A 176 -12.71 4.95 -10.87
CA LYS A 176 -13.41 3.88 -11.59
C LYS A 176 -14.76 3.51 -10.99
N HIS A 177 -14.92 3.66 -9.68
CA HIS A 177 -16.08 3.21 -8.90
C HIS A 177 -16.50 4.27 -7.87
N PRO A 178 -16.86 5.50 -8.28
CA PRO A 178 -17.18 6.60 -7.35
C PRO A 178 -18.34 6.26 -6.41
N ASP A 179 -19.28 5.44 -6.85
CA ASP A 179 -20.44 5.04 -6.06
C ASP A 179 -20.07 4.23 -4.81
N GLU A 180 -18.98 3.48 -4.83
CA GLU A 180 -18.48 2.72 -3.68
C GLU A 180 -17.96 3.64 -2.55
N PHE A 181 -17.71 4.91 -2.87
CA PHE A 181 -17.23 5.93 -1.94
C PHE A 181 -18.34 6.81 -1.36
N ALA A 182 -19.60 6.57 -1.68
CA ALA A 182 -20.72 7.41 -1.24
C ALA A 182 -20.81 7.57 0.30
N GLU A 183 -20.39 6.55 1.07
CA GLU A 183 -20.38 6.58 2.53
C GLU A 183 -19.04 7.06 3.13
N ILE A 184 -18.03 7.32 2.32
CA ILE A 184 -16.72 7.77 2.79
C ILE A 184 -16.76 9.27 3.06
N LYS A 185 -16.49 9.67 4.30
CA LYS A 185 -16.57 11.08 4.73
C LYS A 185 -15.30 11.88 4.48
N ALA A 186 -14.16 11.23 4.50
CA ALA A 186 -12.87 11.86 4.21
C ALA A 186 -11.85 10.83 3.72
N MET A 187 -10.87 11.31 2.95
CA MET A 187 -9.73 10.53 2.50
C MET A 187 -8.46 11.33 2.75
N VAL A 188 -7.51 10.73 3.45
CA VAL A 188 -6.15 11.23 3.58
C VAL A 188 -5.27 10.37 2.70
N MET A 189 -4.68 10.96 1.69
CA MET A 189 -3.79 10.29 0.75
C MET A 189 -2.39 10.89 0.89
N LEU A 190 -1.45 10.08 1.39
CA LEU A 190 -0.07 10.48 1.59
C LEU A 190 0.78 9.95 0.42
N GLN A 191 1.52 10.86 -0.22
CA GLN A 191 2.46 10.55 -1.31
C GLN A 191 1.84 9.73 -2.47
N PRO A 192 0.66 10.11 -3.01
CA PRO A 192 0.19 9.49 -4.24
C PRO A 192 1.12 9.86 -5.40
N VAL A 193 1.68 8.87 -6.08
CA VAL A 193 2.66 9.08 -7.15
C VAL A 193 2.46 8.04 -8.24
N SER A 194 2.15 8.47 -9.47
CA SER A 194 2.04 7.54 -10.59
C SER A 194 3.39 6.93 -10.95
N GLY A 195 3.40 5.65 -11.36
CA GLY A 195 4.62 4.97 -11.79
C GLY A 195 5.36 5.72 -12.91
N ARG A 196 4.61 6.31 -13.85
CA ARG A 196 5.19 7.14 -14.91
C ARG A 196 5.97 8.33 -14.36
N TYR A 197 5.39 9.06 -13.41
CA TYR A 197 6.03 10.25 -12.80
C TYR A 197 7.33 9.86 -12.06
N ILE A 198 7.33 8.73 -11.35
CA ILE A 198 8.55 8.23 -10.67
C ILE A 198 9.66 8.00 -11.70
N VAL A 199 9.35 7.35 -12.80
CA VAL A 199 10.34 7.07 -13.87
C VAL A 199 10.83 8.38 -14.50
N GLU A 200 9.92 9.27 -14.90
CA GLU A 200 10.25 10.55 -15.53
C GLU A 200 11.18 11.41 -14.65
N GLU A 201 10.87 11.53 -13.36
CA GLU A 201 11.71 12.32 -12.43
C GLU A 201 13.05 11.63 -12.13
N PHE A 202 13.06 10.29 -12.06
CA PHE A 202 14.33 9.57 -11.89
C PHE A 202 15.26 9.78 -13.08
N VAL A 203 14.82 9.52 -14.31
CA VAL A 203 15.65 9.64 -15.50
C VAL A 203 16.14 11.07 -15.73
N LYS A 204 15.29 12.06 -15.42
CA LYS A 204 15.65 13.47 -15.44
C LYS A 204 16.73 13.79 -14.37
N SER A 205 16.64 13.21 -13.18
CA SER A 205 17.61 13.44 -12.10
C SER A 205 19.02 12.95 -12.44
N ILE A 206 19.12 11.92 -13.29
CA ILE A 206 20.40 11.39 -13.76
C ILE A 206 20.85 11.98 -15.13
N GLY A 207 20.07 12.92 -15.70
CA GLY A 207 20.42 13.64 -16.92
C GLY A 207 20.19 12.84 -18.22
N MET A 208 19.25 11.88 -18.23
CA MET A 208 18.90 11.10 -19.41
C MET A 208 17.61 11.64 -20.07
N ASP A 209 17.75 12.44 -21.13
CA ASP A 209 16.59 13.06 -21.80
C ASP A 209 15.66 12.04 -22.50
N ASP A 210 16.22 10.93 -23.00
CA ASP A 210 15.47 9.81 -23.63
C ASP A 210 15.23 8.63 -22.64
N GLY A 211 15.44 8.87 -21.35
CA GLY A 211 15.44 7.82 -20.32
C GLY A 211 14.09 7.14 -20.15
N TYR A 212 12.97 7.86 -20.34
CA TYR A 212 11.65 7.25 -20.25
C TYR A 212 11.40 6.22 -21.37
N GLU A 213 11.72 6.56 -22.61
CA GLU A 213 11.58 5.64 -23.74
C GLU A 213 12.52 4.44 -23.63
N LYS A 214 13.73 4.64 -23.08
CA LYS A 214 14.66 3.55 -22.76
C LYS A 214 14.10 2.63 -21.68
N PHE A 215 13.51 3.22 -20.62
CA PHE A 215 12.87 2.47 -19.56
C PHE A 215 11.70 1.64 -20.09
N ASP A 216 10.79 2.24 -20.84
CA ASP A 216 9.63 1.56 -21.43
C ASP A 216 10.05 0.35 -22.26
N ARG A 217 11.09 0.49 -23.09
CA ARG A 217 11.66 -0.64 -23.87
C ARG A 217 12.37 -1.70 -23.01
N ALA A 218 12.87 -1.34 -21.84
CA ALA A 218 13.61 -2.28 -20.98
C ALA A 218 12.66 -3.15 -20.12
N VAL A 219 11.42 -2.68 -19.87
CA VAL A 219 10.45 -3.37 -19.02
C VAL A 219 9.33 -4.08 -19.81
N HIS A 220 9.22 -3.84 -21.11
CA HIS A 220 8.28 -4.47 -22.05
C HIS A 220 9.02 -5.36 -23.05
#